data_b3f2b256bd38d54b32caf35b5c1a34b7
#
_entry.id   b3f2b256bd38d54b32caf35b5c1a34b7
#
_cell.length_a   1.000
_cell.length_b   1.000
_cell.length_c   1.000
_cell.angle_alpha   90.00
_cell.angle_beta   90.00
_cell.angle_gamma   90.00
#
_symmetry.space_group_name_H-M   'P 1'
#
loop_
_entity.id
_entity.type
_entity.pdbx_description
1 polymer ?
#
loop_
_entity_poly.entity_id
_entity_poly.type
_entity_poly.pdbx_seq_one_letter_code
_entity_poly.pdbx_strand_id
1 'polypeptide(L)'
;MTVPPSAADRIPADLLSSAYTVEATVESWLGSDYLGAVPVEDGSVSWDSGQQVQGSLSLSVPRVGAADDEDWRDWDPTDPTHPLACFGQVLHVSLTIGSLISGAWWTIPLGRFLITSVEPGPSNVRVTGKSLLQRLEEDRLTEPMAPDPAGSLASELRRLVGSRMGLIIDPALGDRPCPSMTWGESRIDAVYEIAKAWPAVVREGGDGILYLSPPTPDPTSRPELRLSDGDAGTVVGVAASVSRDKIYNRVVARGQESSDEGSPSFQAVADQLTGPMRVDGPYGVVPRFFSSPLITSVAQAKSTAEAMLADAVRKKIKVPVQHAPDPRIHLDAHVEVETRPVDGATGRTMWGVVAAYEVPLTYRGTQKTDVEVVQ
;
A
#
# COMPACT_ATOMS: atom_id res chain seq x y z
N MET A 1 -9.32 -6.18 -16.15
CA MET A 1 -10.39 -6.38 -15.13
C MET A 1 -9.92 -5.52 -13.96
N THR A 2 -10.45 -4.32 -13.85
CA THR A 2 -10.27 -3.47 -12.70
C THR A 2 -10.61 -4.27 -11.44
N VAL A 3 -9.91 -4.04 -10.35
CA VAL A 3 -10.33 -4.49 -9.01
C VAL A 3 -11.86 -4.39 -8.97
N PRO A 4 -12.59 -5.46 -8.60
CA PRO A 4 -14.05 -5.40 -8.62
C PRO A 4 -14.50 -4.17 -7.84
N PRO A 5 -15.55 -3.46 -8.30
CA PRO A 5 -16.02 -2.24 -7.63
C PRO A 5 -16.19 -2.55 -6.16
N SER A 6 -15.39 -1.91 -5.35
CA SER A 6 -15.43 -2.10 -3.91
C SER A 6 -16.78 -1.59 -3.38
N ALA A 7 -17.19 -2.00 -2.19
CA ALA A 7 -18.35 -1.39 -1.55
C ALA A 7 -18.19 0.16 -1.46
N ALA A 8 -16.95 0.64 -1.46
CA ALA A 8 -16.59 2.04 -1.48
C ALA A 8 -17.06 2.79 -2.75
N ASP A 9 -17.03 2.14 -3.91
CA ASP A 9 -17.46 2.76 -5.18
C ASP A 9 -18.97 3.05 -5.24
N ARG A 10 -19.72 2.47 -4.31
CA ARG A 10 -21.17 2.67 -4.19
C ARG A 10 -21.54 3.85 -3.30
N ILE A 11 -20.57 4.45 -2.61
CA ILE A 11 -20.79 5.62 -1.77
C ILE A 11 -21.03 6.84 -2.67
N PRO A 12 -22.16 7.57 -2.50
CA PRO A 12 -22.39 8.79 -3.25
C PRO A 12 -21.28 9.82 -3.01
N ALA A 13 -20.85 10.51 -4.07
CA ALA A 13 -19.73 11.44 -3.98
C ALA A 13 -20.01 12.63 -3.03
N ASP A 14 -21.26 13.02 -2.89
CA ASP A 14 -21.74 14.11 -2.05
C ASP A 14 -22.02 13.70 -0.60
N LEU A 15 -21.92 12.40 -0.26
CA LEU A 15 -22.20 11.93 1.09
C LEU A 15 -21.28 12.60 2.12
N LEU A 16 -19.98 12.69 1.82
CA LEU A 16 -18.98 13.24 2.74
C LEU A 16 -19.06 14.77 2.92
N SER A 17 -19.78 15.47 2.06
CA SER A 17 -20.11 16.89 2.23
C SER A 17 -21.49 17.12 2.86
N SER A 18 -22.16 16.05 3.29
CA SER A 18 -23.47 16.08 3.95
C SER A 18 -23.38 15.64 5.42
N ALA A 19 -24.51 15.45 6.08
CA ALA A 19 -24.55 14.89 7.44
C ALA A 19 -24.43 13.37 7.39
N TYR A 20 -23.33 12.83 7.94
CA TYR A 20 -23.05 11.38 7.97
C TYR A 20 -22.47 10.95 9.33
N THR A 21 -22.52 9.64 9.57
CA THR A 21 -21.86 8.99 10.70
C THR A 21 -20.79 8.04 10.22
N VAL A 22 -19.78 7.83 11.05
CA VAL A 22 -18.68 6.87 10.82
C VAL A 22 -18.55 5.98 12.04
N GLU A 23 -18.48 4.68 11.81
CA GLU A 23 -18.29 3.67 12.84
C GLU A 23 -17.25 2.64 12.36
N ALA A 24 -16.25 2.38 13.18
CA ALA A 24 -15.28 1.33 12.91
C ALA A 24 -15.70 0.04 13.61
N THR A 25 -15.60 -1.07 12.91
CA THR A 25 -15.83 -2.40 13.43
C THR A 25 -14.54 -3.21 13.32
N VAL A 26 -14.14 -3.84 14.41
CA VAL A 26 -12.99 -4.74 14.47
C VAL A 26 -13.47 -6.11 14.97
N GLU A 27 -13.16 -7.14 14.20
CA GLU A 27 -13.51 -8.53 14.51
C GLU A 27 -12.26 -9.39 14.55
N SER A 28 -12.13 -10.24 15.55
CA SER A 28 -11.00 -11.16 15.65
C SER A 28 -11.37 -12.55 15.13
N TRP A 29 -10.44 -13.14 14.38
CA TRP A 29 -10.56 -14.44 13.74
C TRP A 29 -9.30 -15.27 13.94
N LEU A 30 -9.44 -16.58 14.17
CA LEU A 30 -8.34 -17.55 14.15
C LEU A 30 -8.62 -18.60 13.06
N GLY A 31 -7.93 -18.48 11.94
CA GLY A 31 -8.28 -19.27 10.75
C GLY A 31 -9.68 -18.92 10.24
N SER A 32 -10.62 -19.89 10.33
CA SER A 32 -12.04 -19.71 10.00
C SER A 32 -12.92 -19.41 11.22
N ASP A 33 -12.36 -19.48 12.41
CA ASP A 33 -13.14 -19.39 13.65
C ASP A 33 -13.25 -17.92 14.08
N TYR A 34 -14.48 -17.47 14.21
CA TYR A 34 -14.81 -16.15 14.74
C TYR A 34 -14.65 -16.13 16.26
N LEU A 35 -13.79 -15.25 16.76
CA LEU A 35 -13.48 -15.13 18.19
C LEU A 35 -14.26 -14.02 18.90
N GLY A 36 -14.86 -13.11 18.14
CA GLY A 36 -15.71 -12.04 18.66
C GLY A 36 -15.35 -10.65 18.12
N ALA A 37 -16.23 -9.69 18.40
CA ALA A 37 -15.97 -8.28 18.16
C ALA A 37 -14.98 -7.73 19.19
N VAL A 38 -14.10 -6.83 18.74
CA VAL A 38 -13.09 -6.16 19.58
C VAL A 38 -13.50 -4.71 19.77
N PRO A 39 -13.68 -4.22 21.00
CA PRO A 39 -14.05 -2.83 21.24
C PRO A 39 -12.90 -1.89 20.86
N VAL A 40 -13.23 -0.78 20.24
CA VAL A 40 -12.27 0.23 19.78
C VAL A 40 -12.37 1.47 20.65
N GLU A 41 -11.31 1.79 21.38
CA GLU A 41 -11.19 3.06 22.10
C GLU A 41 -10.53 4.13 21.21
N ASP A 42 -9.45 3.75 20.54
CA ASP A 42 -8.71 4.57 19.57
C ASP A 42 -7.94 3.67 18.62
N GLY A 43 -7.50 4.21 17.49
CA GLY A 43 -6.68 3.47 16.55
C GLY A 43 -6.66 4.06 15.16
N SER A 44 -5.80 3.48 14.34
CA SER A 44 -5.71 3.82 12.91
C SER A 44 -5.27 2.62 12.07
N VAL A 45 -5.70 2.63 10.82
CA VAL A 45 -5.23 1.74 9.76
C VAL A 45 -4.39 2.57 8.81
N SER A 46 -3.16 2.13 8.54
CA SER A 46 -2.25 2.81 7.60
C SER A 46 -1.86 1.88 6.47
N TRP A 47 -1.79 2.44 5.25
CA TRP A 47 -1.31 1.77 4.05
C TRP A 47 -0.24 2.62 3.38
N ASP A 48 0.87 2.00 2.97
CA ASP A 48 2.00 2.67 2.30
C ASP A 48 2.54 1.79 1.17
N SER A 49 2.44 2.28 -0.06
CA SER A 49 2.91 1.61 -1.28
C SER A 49 4.44 1.43 -1.32
N GLY A 50 5.18 2.18 -0.53
CA GLY A 50 6.64 2.11 -0.42
C GLY A 50 7.15 1.00 0.49
N GLN A 51 6.27 0.32 1.23
CA GLN A 51 6.60 -0.79 2.12
C GLN A 51 6.33 -2.14 1.44
N GLN A 52 7.10 -3.17 1.79
CA GLN A 52 6.82 -4.53 1.32
C GLN A 52 5.56 -5.09 1.99
N VAL A 53 5.46 -4.98 3.31
CA VAL A 53 4.22 -5.21 4.06
C VAL A 53 3.48 -3.88 4.14
N GLN A 54 2.51 -3.69 3.25
CA GLN A 54 1.94 -2.39 2.91
C GLN A 54 0.99 -1.86 3.98
N GLY A 55 0.30 -2.74 4.70
CA GLY A 55 -0.70 -2.38 5.69
C GLY A 55 -0.24 -2.54 7.12
N SER A 56 -0.65 -1.61 8.00
CA SER A 56 -0.45 -1.71 9.44
C SER A 56 -1.67 -1.20 10.20
N LEU A 57 -1.89 -1.82 11.36
CA LEU A 57 -2.95 -1.49 12.31
C LEU A 57 -2.31 -1.06 13.64
N SER A 58 -2.79 0.02 14.21
CA SER A 58 -2.57 0.39 15.60
C SER A 58 -3.94 0.53 16.27
N LEU A 59 -4.15 -0.18 17.37
CA LEU A 59 -5.45 -0.25 18.05
C LEU A 59 -5.26 -0.12 19.55
N SER A 60 -6.08 0.70 20.20
CA SER A 60 -6.26 0.77 21.66
C SER A 60 -7.60 0.15 22.01
N VAL A 61 -7.57 -0.89 22.82
CA VAL A 61 -8.75 -1.63 23.30
C VAL A 61 -8.91 -1.32 24.79
N PRO A 62 -10.08 -0.93 25.30
CA PRO A 62 -10.30 -0.76 26.73
C PRO A 62 -10.04 -2.10 27.41
N ARG A 63 -9.25 -2.11 28.50
CA ARG A 63 -8.86 -3.35 29.18
C ARG A 63 -10.06 -4.11 29.73
N VAL A 64 -11.06 -3.37 30.18
CA VAL A 64 -12.28 -3.93 30.78
C VAL A 64 -13.46 -3.40 30.01
N GLY A 65 -14.36 -4.27 29.58
CA GLY A 65 -15.60 -3.88 28.91
C GLY A 65 -16.50 -3.04 29.84
N ALA A 66 -17.41 -2.26 29.24
CA ALA A 66 -18.39 -1.50 30.02
C ALA A 66 -19.24 -2.43 30.90
N ALA A 67 -19.57 -1.99 32.12
CA ALA A 67 -20.26 -2.80 33.11
C ALA A 67 -21.68 -3.29 32.71
N ASP A 68 -22.21 -2.69 31.62
CA ASP A 68 -23.56 -2.99 31.10
C ASP A 68 -23.54 -3.97 29.91
N ASP A 69 -22.36 -4.46 29.50
CA ASP A 69 -22.22 -5.41 28.40
C ASP A 69 -22.40 -6.84 28.90
N GLU A 70 -23.35 -7.59 28.32
CA GLU A 70 -23.55 -9.01 28.62
C GLU A 70 -22.29 -9.86 28.37
N ASP A 71 -21.36 -9.36 27.54
CA ASP A 71 -20.07 -9.95 27.19
C ASP A 71 -18.89 -9.26 27.91
N TRP A 72 -19.01 -9.01 29.20
CA TRP A 72 -17.89 -8.50 30.01
C TRP A 72 -16.66 -9.41 29.86
N ARG A 73 -15.56 -8.85 29.33
CA ARG A 73 -14.31 -9.55 29.10
C ARG A 73 -13.14 -8.72 29.57
N ASP A 74 -12.17 -9.38 30.22
CA ASP A 74 -10.83 -8.83 30.36
C ASP A 74 -10.10 -9.01 29.01
N TRP A 75 -9.70 -7.92 28.40
CA TRP A 75 -9.03 -7.91 27.11
C TRP A 75 -7.52 -8.15 27.21
N ASP A 76 -6.99 -8.42 28.40
CA ASP A 76 -5.63 -8.90 28.58
C ASP A 76 -5.51 -10.35 28.08
N PRO A 77 -4.71 -10.64 27.03
CA PRO A 77 -4.65 -11.98 26.45
C PRO A 77 -3.89 -12.95 27.37
N THR A 78 -4.63 -13.79 28.07
CA THR A 78 -4.07 -14.75 29.04
C THR A 78 -3.86 -16.15 28.45
N ASP A 79 -4.47 -16.45 27.31
CA ASP A 79 -4.39 -17.76 26.66
C ASP A 79 -4.33 -17.63 25.12
N PRO A 80 -3.85 -18.69 24.40
CA PRO A 80 -3.69 -18.67 22.94
C PRO A 80 -5.00 -18.53 22.14
N THR A 81 -6.15 -18.78 22.75
CA THR A 81 -7.47 -18.68 22.08
C THR A 81 -8.13 -17.33 22.29
N HIS A 82 -7.49 -16.46 23.09
CA HIS A 82 -7.98 -15.11 23.34
C HIS A 82 -8.03 -14.29 22.03
N PRO A 83 -9.06 -13.48 21.76
CA PRO A 83 -9.19 -12.70 20.54
C PRO A 83 -8.01 -11.78 20.22
N LEU A 84 -7.30 -11.31 21.24
CA LEU A 84 -6.10 -10.46 21.05
C LEU A 84 -4.78 -11.21 21.18
N ALA A 85 -4.77 -12.55 21.23
CA ALA A 85 -3.51 -13.28 21.28
C ALA A 85 -2.72 -13.20 19.96
N CYS A 86 -1.38 -13.40 20.05
CA CYS A 86 -0.47 -13.32 18.88
C CYS A 86 -0.14 -14.72 18.32
N PHE A 87 -1.11 -15.63 18.24
CA PHE A 87 -0.90 -17.00 17.77
C PHE A 87 -1.56 -17.28 16.42
N GLY A 88 -1.65 -16.26 15.57
CA GLY A 88 -2.26 -16.33 14.25
C GLY A 88 -3.62 -15.65 14.14
N GLN A 89 -4.05 -14.96 15.19
CA GLN A 89 -5.26 -14.15 15.18
C GLN A 89 -5.12 -13.02 14.15
N VAL A 90 -6.21 -12.84 13.39
CA VAL A 90 -6.34 -11.81 12.35
C VAL A 90 -7.50 -10.91 12.72
N LEU A 91 -7.22 -9.61 12.75
CA LEU A 91 -8.23 -8.59 12.94
C LEU A 91 -8.78 -8.15 11.58
N HIS A 92 -10.09 -8.34 11.38
CA HIS A 92 -10.82 -7.79 10.24
C HIS A 92 -11.34 -6.42 10.64
N VAL A 93 -10.85 -5.40 9.97
CA VAL A 93 -11.19 -4.00 10.25
C VAL A 93 -12.06 -3.46 9.12
N SER A 94 -13.20 -2.91 9.47
CA SER A 94 -14.15 -2.31 8.54
C SER A 94 -14.58 -0.93 9.03
N LEU A 95 -14.92 -0.05 8.09
CA LEU A 95 -15.51 1.25 8.35
C LEU A 95 -16.92 1.29 7.78
N THR A 96 -17.88 1.59 8.61
CA THR A 96 -19.27 1.77 8.20
C THR A 96 -19.59 3.26 8.17
N ILE A 97 -20.04 3.75 7.01
CA ILE A 97 -20.51 5.13 6.84
C ILE A 97 -22.03 5.10 6.64
N GLY A 98 -22.73 5.93 7.39
CA GLY A 98 -24.19 6.08 7.30
C GLY A 98 -24.60 7.50 6.93
N SER A 99 -25.50 7.63 5.97
CA SER A 99 -26.14 8.89 5.66
C SER A 99 -27.26 9.20 6.67
N LEU A 100 -27.13 10.30 7.39
CA LEU A 100 -28.20 10.76 8.30
C LEU A 100 -29.43 11.31 7.56
N ILE A 101 -29.29 11.58 6.25
CA ILE A 101 -30.37 12.10 5.43
C ILE A 101 -31.19 10.98 4.81
N SER A 102 -30.51 10.00 4.17
CA SER A 102 -31.18 8.91 3.47
C SER A 102 -31.37 7.64 4.34
N GLY A 103 -30.64 7.52 5.45
CA GLY A 103 -30.59 6.31 6.26
C GLY A 103 -29.86 5.14 5.62
N ALA A 104 -29.15 5.36 4.49
CA ALA A 104 -28.37 4.31 3.82
C ALA A 104 -27.01 4.14 4.50
N TRP A 105 -26.52 2.89 4.52
CA TRP A 105 -25.27 2.51 5.15
C TRP A 105 -24.37 1.74 4.17
N TRP A 106 -23.05 1.96 4.27
CA TRP A 106 -22.03 1.28 3.49
C TRP A 106 -20.90 0.82 4.41
N THR A 107 -20.64 -0.48 4.43
CA THR A 107 -19.52 -1.06 5.18
C THR A 107 -18.39 -1.40 4.21
N ILE A 108 -17.22 -0.83 4.47
CA ILE A 108 -16.04 -0.96 3.63
C ILE A 108 -14.94 -1.66 4.43
N PRO A 109 -14.37 -2.78 3.95
CA PRO A 109 -13.22 -3.39 4.58
C PRO A 109 -11.99 -2.49 4.43
N LEU A 110 -11.37 -2.13 5.55
CA LEU A 110 -10.12 -1.38 5.58
C LEU A 110 -8.88 -2.28 5.52
N GLY A 111 -9.00 -3.53 5.96
CA GLY A 111 -7.91 -4.49 5.93
C GLY A 111 -8.13 -5.71 6.82
N ARG A 112 -7.26 -6.70 6.62
CA ARG A 112 -7.08 -7.86 7.50
C ARG A 112 -5.67 -7.82 8.05
N PHE A 113 -5.54 -7.80 9.37
CA PHE A 113 -4.26 -7.57 10.04
C PHE A 113 -3.93 -8.73 10.97
N LEU A 114 -2.82 -9.39 10.71
CA LEU A 114 -2.20 -10.36 11.62
C LEU A 114 -1.73 -9.60 12.87
N ILE A 115 -2.13 -10.02 14.05
CA ILE A 115 -1.65 -9.42 15.29
C ILE A 115 -0.18 -9.76 15.47
N THR A 116 0.68 -8.74 15.58
CA THR A 116 2.13 -8.90 15.72
C THR A 116 2.64 -8.55 17.11
N SER A 117 1.94 -7.68 17.83
CA SER A 117 2.28 -7.34 19.21
C SER A 117 1.03 -6.94 20.00
N VAL A 118 1.03 -7.31 21.27
CA VAL A 118 0.01 -6.89 22.25
C VAL A 118 0.74 -6.41 23.50
N GLU A 119 0.40 -5.22 23.95
CA GLU A 119 0.99 -4.58 25.11
C GLU A 119 -0.11 -4.22 26.11
N PRO A 120 -0.37 -5.09 27.12
CA PRO A 120 -1.35 -4.79 28.17
C PRO A 120 -0.92 -3.62 29.03
N GLY A 121 -1.80 -2.62 29.14
CA GLY A 121 -1.63 -1.48 30.02
C GLY A 121 -2.60 -1.50 31.20
N PRO A 122 -2.55 -0.53 32.11
CA PRO A 122 -3.43 -0.48 33.28
C PRO A 122 -4.90 -0.23 32.91
N SER A 123 -5.19 0.55 31.89
CA SER A 123 -6.54 0.94 31.46
C SER A 123 -6.90 0.46 30.07
N ASN A 124 -5.91 0.21 29.21
CA ASN A 124 -6.11 -0.23 27.84
C ASN A 124 -5.05 -1.27 27.43
N VAL A 125 -5.34 -1.97 26.35
CA VAL A 125 -4.45 -2.92 25.71
C VAL A 125 -4.10 -2.34 24.33
N ARG A 126 -2.82 -2.14 24.07
CA ARG A 126 -2.34 -1.72 22.73
C ARG A 126 -2.11 -2.94 21.88
N VAL A 127 -2.68 -2.93 20.69
CA VAL A 127 -2.52 -4.00 19.70
C VAL A 127 -1.91 -3.40 18.43
N THR A 128 -0.87 -4.03 17.95
CA THR A 128 -0.31 -3.73 16.63
C THR A 128 -0.50 -4.92 15.71
N GLY A 129 -0.84 -4.64 14.45
CA GLY A 129 -1.03 -5.64 13.43
C GLY A 129 -0.36 -5.23 12.12
N LYS A 130 -0.06 -6.22 11.30
CA LYS A 130 0.44 -6.06 9.94
C LYS A 130 -0.50 -6.74 8.96
N SER A 131 -0.59 -6.23 7.76
CA SER A 131 -1.40 -6.84 6.70
C SER A 131 -0.95 -8.27 6.39
N LEU A 132 -1.76 -9.06 5.69
CA LEU A 132 -1.48 -10.48 5.47
C LEU A 132 -0.21 -10.75 4.65
N LEU A 133 0.37 -9.74 3.98
CA LEU A 133 1.71 -9.81 3.40
C LEU A 133 2.77 -10.19 4.46
N GLN A 134 2.53 -9.93 5.74
CA GLN A 134 3.40 -10.35 6.84
C GLN A 134 3.58 -11.88 6.86
N ARG A 135 2.56 -12.66 6.47
CA ARG A 135 2.68 -14.11 6.36
C ARG A 135 3.68 -14.56 5.30
N LEU A 136 3.85 -13.78 4.22
CA LEU A 136 4.86 -14.06 3.20
C LEU A 136 6.27 -13.64 3.64
N GLU A 137 6.37 -12.63 4.50
CA GLU A 137 7.64 -12.19 5.08
C GLU A 137 8.15 -13.21 6.12
N GLU A 138 7.26 -13.71 6.98
CA GLU A 138 7.61 -14.64 8.06
C GLU A 138 7.85 -16.06 7.57
N ASP A 139 7.06 -16.56 6.61
CA ASP A 139 7.18 -17.90 6.06
C ASP A 139 8.27 -17.94 4.98
N ARG A 140 9.51 -17.97 5.43
CA ARG A 140 10.69 -18.01 4.58
C ARG A 140 10.86 -19.36 3.89
N LEU A 141 11.54 -19.35 2.76
CA LEU A 141 11.98 -20.56 2.08
C LEU A 141 13.11 -21.20 2.90
N THR A 142 12.94 -22.46 3.30
CA THR A 142 13.93 -23.19 4.10
C THR A 142 15.14 -23.63 3.28
N GLU A 143 14.99 -23.69 1.96
CA GLU A 143 16.03 -24.02 1.00
C GLU A 143 15.92 -23.10 -0.22
N PRO A 144 17.05 -22.75 -0.88
CA PRO A 144 17.02 -22.05 -2.15
C PRO A 144 16.19 -22.83 -3.18
N MET A 145 15.29 -22.17 -3.86
CA MET A 145 14.33 -22.80 -4.75
C MET A 145 14.45 -22.25 -6.16
N ALA A 146 14.60 -23.12 -7.15
CA ALA A 146 14.54 -22.73 -8.56
C ALA A 146 13.08 -22.71 -9.04
N PRO A 147 12.73 -21.84 -10.01
CA PRO A 147 11.48 -21.93 -10.72
C PRO A 147 11.34 -23.25 -11.45
N ASP A 148 10.09 -23.69 -11.65
CA ASP A 148 9.84 -24.82 -12.55
C ASP A 148 10.33 -24.46 -13.96
N PRO A 149 11.20 -25.29 -14.60
CA PRO A 149 11.68 -25.02 -15.95
C PRO A 149 10.58 -24.85 -17.01
N ALA A 150 9.41 -25.44 -16.78
CA ALA A 150 8.22 -25.28 -17.62
C ALA A 150 7.24 -24.22 -17.05
N GLY A 151 7.61 -23.56 -15.94
CA GLY A 151 6.76 -22.62 -15.23
C GLY A 151 6.68 -21.25 -15.88
N SER A 152 5.59 -20.57 -15.60
CA SER A 152 5.37 -19.18 -15.97
C SER A 152 5.47 -18.28 -14.74
N LEU A 153 5.55 -16.95 -14.95
CA LEU A 153 5.54 -15.99 -13.86
C LEU A 153 4.28 -16.13 -12.99
N ALA A 154 3.12 -16.40 -13.61
CA ALA A 154 1.87 -16.62 -12.88
C ALA A 154 1.90 -17.92 -12.06
N SER A 155 2.43 -19.03 -12.61
CA SER A 155 2.51 -20.28 -11.89
C SER A 155 3.48 -20.21 -10.71
N GLU A 156 4.63 -19.56 -10.89
CA GLU A 156 5.61 -19.34 -9.82
C GLU A 156 5.07 -18.43 -8.71
N LEU A 157 4.37 -17.37 -9.08
CA LEU A 157 3.74 -16.51 -8.10
C LEU A 157 2.70 -17.27 -7.25
N ARG A 158 1.85 -18.09 -7.91
CA ARG A 158 0.89 -18.96 -7.19
C ARG A 158 1.59 -19.96 -6.27
N ARG A 159 2.73 -20.50 -6.69
CA ARG A 159 3.54 -21.42 -5.88
C ARG A 159 4.13 -20.72 -4.65
N LEU A 160 4.65 -19.50 -4.82
CA LEU A 160 5.23 -18.71 -3.74
C LEU A 160 4.17 -18.24 -2.73
N VAL A 161 3.05 -17.74 -3.20
CA VAL A 161 1.95 -17.27 -2.33
C VAL A 161 1.26 -18.46 -1.64
N GLY A 162 0.98 -19.53 -2.40
CA GLY A 162 0.36 -20.76 -1.88
C GLY A 162 -0.97 -20.49 -1.19
N SER A 163 -1.16 -21.09 -0.02
CA SER A 163 -2.37 -20.97 0.81
C SER A 163 -2.31 -19.83 1.85
N ARG A 164 -1.26 -19.01 1.85
CA ARG A 164 -1.01 -18.00 2.87
C ARG A 164 -1.97 -16.83 2.78
N MET A 165 -2.34 -16.50 1.55
CA MET A 165 -3.36 -15.48 1.26
C MET A 165 -3.98 -15.73 -0.12
N GLY A 166 -5.14 -15.10 -0.37
CA GLY A 166 -5.75 -15.12 -1.71
C GLY A 166 -4.88 -14.38 -2.73
N LEU A 167 -4.95 -14.79 -4.00
CA LEU A 167 -4.20 -14.17 -5.08
C LEU A 167 -5.06 -14.00 -6.33
N ILE A 168 -5.10 -12.77 -6.85
CA ILE A 168 -5.73 -12.42 -8.12
C ILE A 168 -4.68 -11.77 -9.02
N ILE A 169 -4.51 -12.31 -10.22
CA ILE A 169 -3.61 -11.78 -11.26
C ILE A 169 -4.48 -11.21 -12.37
N ASP A 170 -4.27 -9.94 -12.71
CA ASP A 170 -5.00 -9.29 -13.80
C ASP A 170 -4.61 -9.95 -15.15
N PRO A 171 -5.58 -10.44 -15.92
CA PRO A 171 -5.31 -11.04 -17.22
C PRO A 171 -4.60 -10.10 -18.21
N ALA A 172 -4.73 -8.79 -18.05
CA ALA A 172 -4.08 -7.79 -18.89
C ALA A 172 -2.54 -7.84 -18.80
N LEU A 173 -1.97 -8.44 -17.74
CA LEU A 173 -0.52 -8.61 -17.61
C LEU A 173 0.06 -9.55 -18.67
N GLY A 174 -0.71 -10.50 -19.19
CA GLY A 174 -0.24 -11.54 -20.11
C GLY A 174 0.83 -12.42 -19.46
N ASP A 175 0.62 -13.72 -19.41
CA ASP A 175 1.56 -14.64 -18.76
C ASP A 175 2.82 -14.87 -19.62
N ARG A 176 3.98 -15.09 -18.97
CA ARG A 176 5.27 -15.29 -19.61
C ARG A 176 6.03 -16.44 -18.95
N PRO A 177 6.92 -17.13 -19.68
CA PRO A 177 7.83 -18.09 -19.07
C PRO A 177 8.64 -17.45 -17.94
N CYS A 178 8.80 -18.16 -16.84
CA CYS A 178 9.67 -17.71 -15.77
C CYS A 178 11.13 -17.90 -16.17
N PRO A 179 11.99 -16.87 -16.08
CA PRO A 179 13.41 -17.03 -16.37
C PRO A 179 14.09 -17.97 -15.36
N SER A 180 15.19 -18.61 -15.77
CA SER A 180 16.01 -19.42 -14.87
C SER A 180 16.67 -18.51 -13.84
N MET A 181 16.31 -18.70 -12.57
CA MET A 181 16.85 -17.94 -11.44
C MET A 181 16.73 -18.80 -10.16
N THR A 182 17.19 -18.28 -9.04
CA THR A 182 17.07 -18.94 -7.75
C THR A 182 16.41 -17.98 -6.76
N TRP A 183 15.33 -18.43 -6.15
CA TRP A 183 14.72 -17.72 -5.04
C TRP A 183 15.57 -17.94 -3.80
N GLY A 184 15.94 -16.86 -3.13
CA GLY A 184 16.62 -16.90 -1.83
C GLY A 184 15.66 -17.29 -0.70
N GLU A 185 16.03 -16.96 0.52
CA GLU A 185 15.23 -17.31 1.70
C GLU A 185 13.91 -16.49 1.80
N SER A 186 13.92 -15.26 1.32
CA SER A 186 12.79 -14.35 1.44
C SER A 186 11.74 -14.61 0.36
N ARG A 187 10.60 -15.13 0.79
CA ARG A 187 9.46 -15.40 -0.09
C ARG A 187 8.82 -14.12 -0.61
N ILE A 188 8.70 -13.11 0.23
CA ILE A 188 8.12 -11.82 -0.17
C ILE A 188 9.00 -11.11 -1.20
N ASP A 189 10.34 -11.18 -1.07
CA ASP A 189 11.25 -10.63 -2.07
C ASP A 189 11.07 -11.31 -3.43
N ALA A 190 10.94 -12.65 -3.45
CA ALA A 190 10.70 -13.40 -4.67
C ALA A 190 9.39 -12.98 -5.36
N VAL A 191 8.32 -12.71 -4.59
CA VAL A 191 7.06 -12.17 -5.12
C VAL A 191 7.27 -10.81 -5.78
N TYR A 192 8.00 -9.91 -5.12
CA TYR A 192 8.30 -8.58 -5.67
C TYR A 192 9.26 -8.63 -6.86
N GLU A 193 10.19 -9.59 -6.89
CA GLU A 193 11.07 -9.81 -8.05
C GLU A 193 10.28 -10.27 -9.27
N ILE A 194 9.34 -11.22 -9.10
CA ILE A 194 8.42 -11.63 -10.17
C ILE A 194 7.63 -10.44 -10.68
N ALA A 195 7.06 -9.64 -9.77
CA ALA A 195 6.28 -8.48 -10.15
C ALA A 195 7.11 -7.46 -10.96
N LYS A 196 8.36 -7.21 -10.59
CA LYS A 196 9.28 -6.36 -11.36
C LYS A 196 9.59 -6.93 -12.74
N ALA A 197 9.81 -8.24 -12.84
CA ALA A 197 10.05 -8.90 -14.12
C ALA A 197 8.83 -8.85 -15.05
N TRP A 198 7.64 -8.74 -14.49
CA TRP A 198 6.36 -8.74 -15.19
C TRP A 198 5.81 -7.35 -15.51
N PRO A 199 6.55 -6.29 -15.27
CA PRO A 199 6.17 -4.92 -14.90
C PRO A 199 4.74 -4.84 -14.32
N ALA A 200 4.58 -5.49 -13.17
CA ALA A 200 3.33 -5.51 -12.43
C ALA A 200 3.45 -4.77 -11.09
N VAL A 201 2.32 -4.27 -10.62
CA VAL A 201 2.17 -3.66 -9.29
C VAL A 201 1.54 -4.69 -8.35
N VAL A 202 2.13 -4.83 -7.17
CA VAL A 202 1.64 -5.71 -6.10
C VAL A 202 0.88 -4.87 -5.09
N ARG A 203 -0.38 -5.24 -4.82
CA ARG A 203 -1.21 -4.57 -3.80
C ARG A 203 -2.01 -5.59 -3.00
N GLU A 204 -2.06 -5.41 -1.71
CA GLU A 204 -3.01 -6.11 -0.85
C GLU A 204 -4.28 -5.27 -0.74
N GLY A 205 -5.42 -5.87 -1.00
CA GLY A 205 -6.73 -5.23 -0.83
C GLY A 205 -7.22 -5.25 0.61
N GLY A 206 -8.20 -4.40 0.95
CA GLY A 206 -8.87 -4.42 2.25
C GLY A 206 -9.57 -5.75 2.56
N ASP A 207 -9.81 -6.60 1.57
CA ASP A 207 -10.31 -7.96 1.68
C ASP A 207 -9.24 -9.01 2.04
N GLY A 208 -7.97 -8.60 2.14
CA GLY A 208 -6.83 -9.48 2.43
C GLY A 208 -6.40 -10.34 1.24
N ILE A 209 -6.76 -9.96 0.02
CA ILE A 209 -6.35 -10.62 -1.22
C ILE A 209 -5.18 -9.86 -1.83
N LEU A 210 -4.18 -10.59 -2.33
CA LEU A 210 -3.08 -10.05 -3.09
C LEU A 210 -3.48 -9.86 -4.55
N TYR A 211 -3.38 -8.64 -5.04
CA TYR A 211 -3.66 -8.27 -6.42
C TYR A 211 -2.36 -7.95 -7.15
N LEU A 212 -2.21 -8.55 -8.34
CA LEU A 212 -1.23 -8.12 -9.33
C LEU A 212 -1.95 -7.47 -10.50
N SER A 213 -1.59 -6.24 -10.79
CA SER A 213 -2.17 -5.46 -11.89
C SER A 213 -1.08 -4.78 -12.71
N PRO A 214 -1.36 -4.38 -13.97
CA PRO A 214 -0.49 -3.48 -14.70
C PRO A 214 -0.26 -2.18 -13.91
N PRO A 215 0.88 -1.49 -14.10
CA PRO A 215 1.08 -0.16 -13.54
C PRO A 215 -0.06 0.77 -13.93
N THR A 216 -0.45 1.61 -13.00
CA THR A 216 -1.51 2.60 -13.24
C THR A 216 -1.12 3.51 -14.41
N PRO A 217 -2.00 3.75 -15.38
CA PRO A 217 -1.74 4.69 -16.46
C PRO A 217 -1.47 6.10 -15.93
N ASP A 218 -1.07 6.99 -16.83
CA ASP A 218 -0.74 8.39 -16.59
C ASP A 218 -1.64 9.04 -15.51
N PRO A 219 -1.07 9.58 -14.42
CA PRO A 219 -1.81 10.25 -13.35
C PRO A 219 -2.60 11.51 -13.81
N THR A 220 -2.35 11.99 -15.02
CA THR A 220 -3.16 13.05 -15.65
C THR A 220 -4.48 12.53 -16.25
N SER A 221 -4.73 11.22 -16.21
CA SER A 221 -6.02 10.64 -16.57
C SER A 221 -7.11 11.11 -15.59
N ARG A 222 -8.38 10.94 -15.99
CA ARG A 222 -9.53 11.38 -15.20
C ARG A 222 -9.41 10.94 -13.75
N PRO A 223 -9.46 11.85 -12.76
CA PRO A 223 -9.39 11.50 -11.35
C PRO A 223 -10.58 10.65 -10.94
N GLU A 224 -10.32 9.67 -10.09
CA GLU A 224 -11.35 8.82 -9.47
C GLU A 224 -12.04 9.58 -8.33
N LEU A 225 -11.22 10.37 -7.59
CA LEU A 225 -11.67 11.12 -6.42
C LEU A 225 -11.21 12.57 -6.51
N ARG A 226 -12.01 13.46 -5.94
CA ARG A 226 -11.68 14.87 -5.78
C ARG A 226 -11.64 15.22 -4.29
N LEU A 227 -10.52 15.75 -3.85
CA LEU A 227 -10.29 16.29 -2.52
C LEU A 227 -10.23 17.81 -2.61
N SER A 228 -11.26 18.50 -2.14
CA SER A 228 -11.33 19.96 -2.22
C SER A 228 -11.49 20.59 -0.84
N ASP A 229 -10.92 21.78 -0.66
CA ASP A 229 -11.20 22.61 0.48
C ASP A 229 -12.41 23.52 0.22
N GLY A 230 -12.95 24.10 1.29
CA GLY A 230 -14.03 25.07 1.23
C GLY A 230 -15.38 24.57 1.72
N ASP A 231 -16.47 25.32 1.46
CA ASP A 231 -17.77 25.15 2.14
C ASP A 231 -18.43 23.78 1.92
N ALA A 232 -18.13 23.13 0.79
CA ALA A 232 -18.56 21.76 0.47
C ALA A 232 -17.38 20.78 0.39
N GLY A 233 -16.18 21.21 0.77
CA GLY A 233 -14.96 20.42 0.71
C GLY A 233 -14.75 19.58 1.97
N THR A 234 -13.97 18.52 1.83
CA THR A 234 -13.59 17.63 2.93
C THR A 234 -12.16 17.87 3.44
N VAL A 235 -11.37 18.68 2.73
CA VAL A 235 -9.97 18.96 3.06
C VAL A 235 -9.88 19.97 4.21
N VAL A 236 -9.10 19.60 5.22
CA VAL A 236 -8.82 20.41 6.41
C VAL A 236 -7.47 21.10 6.29
N GLY A 237 -6.50 20.48 5.64
CA GLY A 237 -5.17 21.05 5.46
C GLY A 237 -4.36 20.35 4.37
N VAL A 238 -3.51 21.14 3.70
CA VAL A 238 -2.56 20.66 2.71
C VAL A 238 -1.19 21.25 3.02
N ALA A 239 -0.20 20.40 3.24
CA ALA A 239 1.17 20.83 3.49
C ALA A 239 2.09 20.21 2.42
N ALA A 240 2.52 20.99 1.44
CA ALA A 240 3.47 20.54 0.45
C ALA A 240 4.87 20.46 1.07
N SER A 241 5.48 19.26 1.08
CA SER A 241 6.88 19.08 1.42
C SER A 241 7.67 18.68 0.17
N VAL A 242 8.81 19.31 -0.05
CA VAL A 242 9.74 18.95 -1.12
C VAL A 242 10.95 18.32 -0.46
N SER A 243 11.19 17.03 -0.69
CA SER A 243 12.40 16.34 -0.22
C SER A 243 13.33 16.04 -1.39
N ARG A 244 14.64 16.02 -1.11
CA ARG A 244 15.67 15.55 -2.03
C ARG A 244 15.97 14.06 -1.84
N ASP A 245 15.34 13.44 -0.87
CA ASP A 245 15.57 12.04 -0.52
C ASP A 245 15.06 11.12 -1.62
N LYS A 246 15.87 10.11 -1.94
CA LYS A 246 15.57 9.09 -2.97
C LYS A 246 15.40 9.65 -4.39
N ILE A 247 15.78 10.91 -4.65
CA ILE A 247 15.78 11.50 -5.99
C ILE A 247 17.20 11.37 -6.56
N TYR A 248 17.33 10.71 -7.70
CA TYR A 248 18.59 10.51 -8.42
C TYR A 248 18.41 10.94 -9.89
N ASN A 249 19.51 11.41 -10.49
CA ASN A 249 19.55 11.90 -11.86
C ASN A 249 20.49 11.09 -12.77
N ARG A 250 21.05 9.99 -12.24
CA ARG A 250 21.82 9.00 -12.99
C ARG A 250 21.41 7.62 -12.52
N VAL A 251 21.16 6.69 -13.45
CA VAL A 251 20.93 5.29 -13.16
C VAL A 251 21.96 4.44 -13.88
N VAL A 252 22.59 3.53 -13.12
CA VAL A 252 23.53 2.52 -13.64
C VAL A 252 22.87 1.16 -13.47
N ALA A 253 22.38 0.57 -14.56
CA ALA A 253 21.81 -0.76 -14.56
C ALA A 253 22.87 -1.78 -15.02
N ARG A 254 22.96 -2.90 -14.29
CA ARG A 254 23.93 -3.98 -14.53
C ARG A 254 23.25 -5.33 -14.58
N GLY A 255 23.70 -6.20 -15.47
CA GLY A 255 23.49 -7.64 -15.33
C GLY A 255 24.30 -8.16 -14.14
N GLN A 256 23.80 -9.14 -13.42
CA GLN A 256 24.56 -9.79 -12.36
C GLN A 256 25.66 -10.63 -13.01
N GLU A 257 26.91 -10.42 -12.63
CA GLU A 257 28.01 -11.25 -13.06
C GLU A 257 27.77 -12.68 -12.54
N SER A 258 27.73 -13.66 -13.44
CA SER A 258 27.93 -15.03 -13.02
C SER A 258 29.37 -15.18 -12.54
N SER A 259 29.60 -15.98 -11.50
CA SER A 259 30.91 -16.20 -10.89
C SER A 259 31.95 -16.87 -11.81
N ASP A 260 31.62 -17.08 -13.08
CA ASP A 260 32.55 -17.60 -14.09
C ASP A 260 33.34 -16.45 -14.72
N GLU A 261 34.65 -16.47 -14.53
CA GLU A 261 35.60 -15.59 -15.24
C GLU A 261 35.38 -15.70 -16.76
N GLY A 262 34.79 -14.67 -17.37
CA GLY A 262 34.55 -14.60 -18.81
C GLY A 262 33.10 -14.31 -19.23
N SER A 263 32.14 -14.25 -18.33
CA SER A 263 30.77 -13.83 -18.67
C SER A 263 30.73 -12.34 -18.98
N PRO A 264 30.10 -11.91 -20.10
CA PRO A 264 29.99 -10.50 -20.45
C PRO A 264 29.19 -9.75 -19.39
N SER A 265 29.79 -8.72 -18.76
CA SER A 265 29.07 -7.82 -17.88
C SER A 265 28.26 -6.85 -18.72
N PHE A 266 26.93 -6.94 -18.65
CA PHE A 266 26.05 -6.01 -19.32
C PHE A 266 25.84 -4.80 -18.41
N GLN A 267 26.22 -3.61 -18.86
CA GLN A 267 26.01 -2.37 -18.12
C GLN A 267 25.53 -1.27 -19.07
N ALA A 268 24.61 -0.47 -18.59
CA ALA A 268 24.22 0.78 -19.23
C ALA A 268 24.00 1.88 -18.19
N VAL A 269 24.20 3.12 -18.62
CA VAL A 269 24.00 4.32 -17.81
C VAL A 269 22.97 5.20 -18.51
N ALA A 270 21.99 5.68 -17.75
CA ALA A 270 21.07 6.71 -18.18
C ALA A 270 21.27 7.97 -17.33
N ASP A 271 21.35 9.11 -17.98
CA ASP A 271 21.58 10.43 -17.38
C ASP A 271 20.45 11.38 -17.71
N GLN A 272 20.05 12.18 -16.72
CA GLN A 272 19.18 13.32 -16.94
C GLN A 272 19.97 14.48 -17.55
N LEU A 273 19.69 14.77 -18.80
CA LEU A 273 20.44 15.76 -19.58
C LEU A 273 19.75 17.14 -19.64
N THR A 274 18.48 17.23 -19.20
CA THR A 274 17.68 18.47 -19.30
C THR A 274 17.03 18.82 -17.97
N GLY A 275 16.54 20.04 -17.87
CA GLY A 275 15.82 20.51 -16.69
C GLY A 275 16.71 20.83 -15.48
N PRO A 276 16.10 21.12 -14.32
CA PRO A 276 16.83 21.55 -13.12
C PRO A 276 17.68 20.45 -12.49
N MET A 277 17.41 19.19 -12.81
CA MET A 277 18.14 18.02 -12.29
C MET A 277 19.18 17.47 -13.25
N ARG A 278 19.57 18.21 -14.28
CA ARG A 278 20.59 17.76 -15.24
C ARG A 278 21.91 17.44 -14.52
N VAL A 279 22.62 16.39 -14.97
CA VAL A 279 23.85 15.89 -14.33
C VAL A 279 25.02 16.87 -14.39
N ASP A 280 25.02 17.80 -15.35
CA ASP A 280 26.01 18.87 -15.53
C ASP A 280 25.58 20.21 -14.88
N GLY A 281 24.48 20.22 -14.13
CA GLY A 281 23.92 21.40 -13.49
C GLY A 281 24.21 21.51 -11.99
N PRO A 282 23.65 22.54 -11.33
CA PRO A 282 23.87 22.80 -9.90
C PRO A 282 23.35 21.68 -8.98
N TYR A 283 22.46 20.80 -9.49
CA TYR A 283 21.95 19.67 -8.74
C TYR A 283 23.07 18.67 -8.39
N GLY A 284 24.09 18.57 -9.23
CA GLY A 284 25.19 17.60 -9.13
C GLY A 284 24.76 16.20 -9.59
N VAL A 285 25.68 15.26 -9.55
CA VAL A 285 25.43 13.87 -9.95
C VAL A 285 25.03 13.03 -8.74
N VAL A 286 23.83 12.49 -8.77
CA VAL A 286 23.29 11.59 -7.74
C VAL A 286 22.98 10.24 -8.39
N PRO A 287 23.91 9.25 -8.33
CA PRO A 287 23.75 7.98 -9.00
C PRO A 287 22.94 6.99 -8.17
N ARG A 288 22.14 6.17 -8.87
CA ARG A 288 21.54 4.93 -8.35
C ARG A 288 22.10 3.74 -9.11
N PHE A 289 22.54 2.73 -8.39
CA PHE A 289 22.99 1.46 -8.95
C PHE A 289 21.88 0.43 -8.84
N PHE A 290 21.66 -0.31 -9.92
CA PHE A 290 20.70 -1.41 -9.97
C PHE A 290 21.36 -2.61 -10.63
N SER A 291 21.35 -3.76 -9.96
CA SER A 291 21.87 -5.02 -10.49
C SER A 291 20.77 -6.07 -10.47
N SER A 292 20.60 -6.80 -11.57
CA SER A 292 19.59 -7.86 -11.64
C SER A 292 20.05 -8.98 -12.57
N PRO A 293 19.88 -10.26 -12.19
CA PRO A 293 20.15 -11.40 -13.07
C PRO A 293 19.22 -11.44 -14.29
N LEU A 294 18.13 -10.69 -14.28
CA LEU A 294 17.18 -10.57 -15.39
C LEU A 294 17.68 -9.69 -16.52
N ILE A 295 18.78 -8.94 -16.30
CA ILE A 295 19.42 -8.13 -17.32
C ILE A 295 20.45 -9.03 -18.04
N THR A 296 20.07 -9.53 -19.22
CA THR A 296 20.87 -10.47 -20.03
C THR A 296 21.43 -9.82 -21.30
N SER A 297 21.21 -8.52 -21.50
CA SER A 297 21.76 -7.77 -22.64
C SER A 297 21.96 -6.29 -22.32
N VAL A 298 22.85 -5.63 -23.07
CA VAL A 298 23.06 -4.17 -22.97
C VAL A 298 21.80 -3.39 -23.32
N ALA A 299 20.98 -3.88 -24.26
CA ALA A 299 19.72 -3.25 -24.62
C ALA A 299 18.72 -3.27 -23.47
N GLN A 300 18.62 -4.39 -22.74
CA GLN A 300 17.79 -4.49 -21.53
C GLN A 300 18.34 -3.60 -20.41
N ALA A 301 19.66 -3.59 -20.19
CA ALA A 301 20.26 -2.70 -19.19
C ALA A 301 19.93 -1.23 -19.50
N LYS A 302 20.02 -0.82 -20.77
CA LYS A 302 19.69 0.54 -21.20
C LYS A 302 18.21 0.87 -20.98
N SER A 303 17.31 0.01 -21.44
CA SER A 303 15.86 0.20 -21.25
C SER A 303 15.48 0.27 -19.78
N THR A 304 16.09 -0.59 -18.94
CA THR A 304 15.86 -0.56 -17.48
C THR A 304 16.37 0.73 -16.86
N ALA A 305 17.59 1.17 -17.23
CA ALA A 305 18.16 2.40 -16.70
C ALA A 305 17.33 3.63 -17.10
N GLU A 306 16.89 3.70 -18.36
CA GLU A 306 16.03 4.79 -18.87
C GLU A 306 14.66 4.81 -18.17
N ALA A 307 14.03 3.66 -18.01
CA ALA A 307 12.74 3.55 -17.29
C ALA A 307 12.85 3.98 -15.83
N MET A 308 13.90 3.51 -15.13
CA MET A 308 14.15 3.89 -13.74
C MET A 308 14.51 5.37 -13.59
N LEU A 309 15.24 5.94 -14.55
CA LEU A 309 15.55 7.36 -14.56
C LEU A 309 14.29 8.20 -14.79
N ALA A 310 13.48 7.83 -15.77
CA ALA A 310 12.22 8.51 -16.07
C ALA A 310 11.27 8.53 -14.84
N ASP A 311 11.21 7.43 -14.09
CA ASP A 311 10.45 7.37 -12.85
C ASP A 311 11.04 8.27 -11.75
N ALA A 312 12.37 8.32 -11.63
CA ALA A 312 13.05 9.14 -10.62
C ALA A 312 12.98 10.64 -10.90
N VAL A 313 13.02 11.02 -12.19
CA VAL A 313 13.03 12.42 -12.63
C VAL A 313 11.63 13.01 -12.70
N ARG A 314 10.60 12.18 -12.83
CA ARG A 314 9.23 12.62 -12.55
C ARG A 314 9.23 13.09 -11.09
N LYS A 315 9.26 14.42 -10.90
CA LYS A 315 9.20 15.01 -9.56
C LYS A 315 7.96 14.50 -8.83
N LYS A 316 8.14 13.46 -8.06
CA LYS A 316 7.12 12.99 -7.14
C LYS A 316 7.18 13.90 -5.93
N ILE A 317 6.40 14.96 -5.95
CA ILE A 317 6.19 15.79 -4.77
C ILE A 317 5.14 15.07 -3.94
N LYS A 318 5.51 14.60 -2.76
CA LYS A 318 4.53 14.12 -1.79
C LYS A 318 3.82 15.31 -1.16
N VAL A 319 2.52 15.35 -1.35
CA VAL A 319 1.64 16.35 -0.76
C VAL A 319 0.77 15.66 0.28
N PRO A 320 1.06 15.81 1.57
CA PRO A 320 0.18 15.30 2.61
C PRO A 320 -1.09 16.14 2.68
N VAL A 321 -2.23 15.48 2.54
CA VAL A 321 -3.56 16.06 2.60
C VAL A 321 -4.27 15.52 3.83
N GLN A 322 -4.77 16.41 4.68
CA GLN A 322 -5.65 16.05 5.80
C GLN A 322 -7.10 16.36 5.42
N HIS A 323 -7.97 15.37 5.59
CA HIS A 323 -9.38 15.49 5.20
C HIS A 323 -10.30 14.65 6.08
N ALA A 324 -11.59 14.80 5.92
CA ALA A 324 -12.57 13.91 6.56
C ALA A 324 -12.36 12.47 6.11
N PRO A 325 -12.61 11.46 6.97
CA PRO A 325 -12.43 10.05 6.61
C PRO A 325 -13.21 9.69 5.35
N ASP A 326 -12.49 9.26 4.32
CA ASP A 326 -13.03 8.81 3.04
C ASP A 326 -12.53 7.38 2.73
N PRO A 327 -13.36 6.36 2.95
CA PRO A 327 -12.97 4.97 2.74
C PRO A 327 -12.85 4.56 1.27
N ARG A 328 -13.16 5.46 0.32
CA ARG A 328 -12.93 5.25 -1.11
C ARG A 328 -11.46 5.38 -1.47
N ILE A 329 -10.65 6.02 -0.61
CA ILE A 329 -9.22 6.19 -0.83
C ILE A 329 -8.51 4.85 -0.68
N HIS A 330 -7.75 4.48 -1.71
CA HIS A 330 -6.91 3.30 -1.74
C HIS A 330 -5.55 3.62 -2.37
N LEU A 331 -4.59 2.75 -2.22
CA LEU A 331 -3.28 2.90 -2.88
C LEU A 331 -3.46 2.94 -4.40
N ASP A 332 -2.68 3.79 -5.07
CA ASP A 332 -2.71 4.05 -6.51
C ASP A 332 -4.00 4.72 -7.04
N ALA A 333 -4.94 5.13 -6.16
CA ALA A 333 -6.09 5.92 -6.58
C ALA A 333 -5.65 7.25 -7.21
N HIS A 334 -6.26 7.59 -8.34
CA HIS A 334 -6.06 8.90 -8.97
C HIS A 334 -6.88 9.96 -8.28
N VAL A 335 -6.23 10.97 -7.76
CA VAL A 335 -6.88 12.04 -7.00
C VAL A 335 -6.57 13.41 -7.59
N GLU A 336 -7.59 14.26 -7.61
CA GLU A 336 -7.47 15.68 -7.83
C GLU A 336 -7.56 16.38 -6.48
N VAL A 337 -6.53 17.16 -6.13
CA VAL A 337 -6.49 17.96 -4.92
C VAL A 337 -6.66 19.43 -5.30
N GLU A 338 -7.72 20.05 -4.84
CA GLU A 338 -8.03 21.46 -5.10
C GLU A 338 -7.94 22.25 -3.81
N THR A 339 -7.11 23.29 -3.80
CA THR A 339 -6.98 24.21 -2.67
C THR A 339 -7.45 25.61 -3.06
N ARG A 340 -8.18 26.27 -2.16
CA ARG A 340 -8.60 27.65 -2.35
C ARG A 340 -7.43 28.63 -2.19
N PRO A 341 -7.54 29.83 -2.78
CA PRO A 341 -6.57 30.89 -2.55
C PRO A 341 -6.59 31.31 -1.07
N VAL A 342 -5.42 31.42 -0.47
CA VAL A 342 -5.25 32.03 0.84
C VAL A 342 -4.55 33.36 0.65
N ASP A 343 -5.12 34.45 1.15
CA ASP A 343 -4.52 35.80 1.20
C ASP A 343 -3.86 36.28 -0.10
N GLY A 344 -4.59 36.23 -1.23
CA GLY A 344 -4.11 36.75 -2.51
C GLY A 344 -3.28 35.77 -3.34
N ALA A 345 -3.02 34.54 -2.86
CA ALA A 345 -2.48 33.48 -3.68
C ALA A 345 -3.58 32.85 -4.57
N THR A 346 -3.22 32.40 -5.77
CA THR A 346 -4.15 31.63 -6.63
C THR A 346 -4.38 30.25 -6.05
N GLY A 347 -5.61 29.78 -6.03
CA GLY A 347 -5.92 28.38 -5.75
C GLY A 347 -5.13 27.44 -6.65
N ARG A 348 -4.79 26.26 -6.15
CA ARG A 348 -4.01 25.26 -6.88
C ARG A 348 -4.83 24.00 -7.07
N THR A 349 -4.83 23.50 -8.29
CA THR A 349 -5.32 22.16 -8.60
C THR A 349 -4.11 21.29 -8.90
N MET A 350 -4.03 20.16 -8.21
CA MET A 350 -2.94 19.19 -8.34
C MET A 350 -3.55 17.82 -8.65
N TRP A 351 -2.93 17.09 -9.56
CA TRP A 351 -3.31 15.70 -9.88
C TRP A 351 -2.20 14.77 -9.43
N GLY A 352 -2.57 13.67 -8.86
CA GLY A 352 -1.60 12.73 -8.37
C GLY A 352 -2.20 11.37 -8.05
N VAL A 353 -1.35 10.53 -7.49
CA VAL A 353 -1.65 9.15 -7.11
C VAL A 353 -1.46 9.01 -5.61
N VAL A 354 -2.36 8.30 -4.95
CA VAL A 354 -2.25 8.02 -3.52
C VAL A 354 -1.10 7.04 -3.27
N ALA A 355 -0.07 7.51 -2.57
CA ALA A 355 1.11 6.71 -2.21
C ALA A 355 0.98 6.08 -0.83
N ALA A 356 0.36 6.79 0.11
CA ALA A 356 0.09 6.29 1.46
C ALA A 356 -1.15 6.97 2.02
N TYR A 357 -1.82 6.31 2.97
CA TYR A 357 -2.93 6.90 3.70
C TYR A 357 -3.08 6.28 5.09
N GLU A 358 -3.66 7.05 6.01
CA GLU A 358 -3.97 6.63 7.38
C GLU A 358 -5.42 7.01 7.70
N VAL A 359 -6.24 6.00 7.98
CA VAL A 359 -7.66 6.13 8.33
C VAL A 359 -7.80 5.99 9.84
N PRO A 360 -8.33 7.00 10.55
CA PRO A 360 -8.63 6.87 11.96
C PRO A 360 -9.83 5.96 12.18
N LEU A 361 -9.81 5.19 13.26
CA LEU A 361 -10.91 4.31 13.67
C LEU A 361 -11.89 5.00 14.60
N THR A 362 -11.70 6.28 14.86
CA THR A 362 -12.59 7.09 15.70
C THR A 362 -13.20 8.24 14.90
N TYR A 363 -14.43 8.61 15.23
CA TYR A 363 -15.19 9.66 14.51
C TYR A 363 -14.59 11.08 14.63
N ARG A 364 -13.66 11.31 15.57
CA ARG A 364 -12.99 12.60 15.77
C ARG A 364 -11.69 12.74 14.98
N GLY A 365 -11.22 11.67 14.39
CA GLY A 365 -9.96 11.67 13.65
C GLY A 365 -10.10 12.28 12.26
N THR A 366 -9.00 12.82 11.73
CA THR A 366 -8.85 13.19 10.33
C THR A 366 -8.04 12.14 9.61
N GLN A 367 -8.44 11.81 8.39
CA GLN A 367 -7.66 10.94 7.52
C GLN A 367 -6.48 11.74 6.96
N LYS A 368 -5.32 11.09 6.90
CA LYS A 368 -4.13 11.63 6.22
C LYS A 368 -3.90 10.85 4.95
N THR A 369 -3.65 11.53 3.85
CA THR A 369 -3.40 10.93 2.55
C THR A 369 -2.19 11.59 1.91
N ASP A 370 -1.16 10.81 1.61
CA ASP A 370 0.02 11.28 0.90
C ASP A 370 -0.21 11.09 -0.61
N VAL A 371 -0.31 12.19 -1.32
CA VAL A 371 -0.51 12.21 -2.77
C VAL A 371 0.82 12.48 -3.46
N GLU A 372 1.27 11.59 -4.32
CA GLU A 372 2.40 11.83 -5.23
C GLU A 372 1.90 12.62 -6.44
N VAL A 373 2.22 13.90 -6.47
CA VAL A 373 1.83 14.83 -7.54
C VAL A 373 2.90 14.81 -8.63
N VAL A 374 2.46 14.70 -9.89
CA VAL A 374 3.31 14.86 -11.08
C VAL A 374 3.26 16.31 -11.53
N GLN A 375 4.41 16.96 -11.58
CA GLN A 375 4.57 18.30 -12.16
C GLN A 375 5.08 18.23 -13.58
#